data_1c31aad04fa0dc84c2de3b55ed1f761a
#
_entry.id   1c31aad04fa0dc84c2de3b55ed1f761a
#
_cell.length_a   1.000
_cell.length_b   1.000
_cell.length_c   1.000
_cell.angle_alpha   90.00
_cell.angle_beta   90.00
_cell.angle_gamma   90.00
#
_symmetry.space_group_name_H-M   'P 1'
#
loop_
_entity.id
_entity.type
_entity.pdbx_description
1 polymer ?
#
loop_
_entity_poly.entity_id
_entity_poly.type
_entity_poly.pdbx_seq_one_letter_code
_entity_poly.pdbx_strand_id
1 'polypeptide(L)'
;MSQLSLRAGCVAGGLLACLALPAQAQFYVLSDLGSLIATSYSVPHGLSENADVVGYSYAGLGAHAFIWTAEGGMQDLGTLGGGNSYGKAIGASGAVVGYASAAGAEHAFVWTSAGGLQDLGTLGGANSYAKGVNAQVRVVGQADTASGAVGFVWSLEEGMQDLTGLIPDPGGWTIEAGLGINEQGVIVAMGRNVFGRVHALLLVPVLDE
;
A
#
# COMPACT_ATOMS: atom_id res chain seq x y z
N MET A 1 35.95 -24.80 2.48
CA MET A 1 36.66 -23.51 2.42
C MET A 1 36.09 -22.63 3.51
N SER A 2 36.94 -22.19 4.40
CA SER A 2 36.67 -21.80 5.77
C SER A 2 35.91 -20.47 5.91
N GLN A 3 34.82 -20.49 6.63
CA GLN A 3 34.18 -19.30 7.18
C GLN A 3 34.99 -18.79 8.39
N LEU A 4 35.59 -17.63 8.29
CA LEU A 4 36.19 -16.93 9.44
C LEU A 4 35.11 -16.10 10.13
N SER A 5 34.63 -16.57 11.28
CA SER A 5 33.82 -15.79 12.20
C SER A 5 34.74 -14.94 13.07
N LEU A 6 34.77 -13.61 12.87
CA LEU A 6 35.41 -12.71 13.81
C LEU A 6 34.44 -12.38 14.96
N ARG A 7 34.74 -12.88 16.14
CA ARG A 7 34.13 -12.44 17.40
C ARG A 7 34.88 -11.20 17.89
N ALA A 8 34.16 -10.07 18.06
CA ALA A 8 34.70 -8.89 18.72
C ALA A 8 34.78 -9.12 20.24
N GLY A 9 35.99 -9.20 20.79
CA GLY A 9 36.23 -9.18 22.24
C GLY A 9 36.49 -7.74 22.67
N CYS A 10 35.68 -7.22 23.62
CA CYS A 10 35.95 -5.97 24.31
C CYS A 10 37.09 -6.17 25.35
N VAL A 11 38.20 -5.45 25.22
CA VAL A 11 39.22 -5.23 26.27
C VAL A 11 39.12 -3.77 26.69
N ALA A 12 38.96 -3.56 28.00
CA ALA A 12 38.86 -2.23 28.60
C ALA A 12 40.22 -1.49 28.59
N GLY A 13 40.23 -0.21 28.25
CA GLY A 13 41.27 0.75 28.51
C GLY A 13 42.15 1.07 27.28
N GLY A 14 41.80 2.11 26.55
CA GLY A 14 42.64 2.71 25.50
C GLY A 14 41.77 3.39 24.44
N LEU A 15 42.17 4.58 24.01
CA LEU A 15 41.52 5.41 22.98
C LEU A 15 40.75 4.56 21.95
N LEU A 16 39.41 4.67 21.92
CA LEU A 16 38.62 4.14 20.84
C LEU A 16 38.98 4.89 19.52
N ALA A 17 39.95 4.36 18.80
CA ALA A 17 40.00 4.61 17.37
C ALA A 17 38.77 3.93 16.78
N CYS A 18 37.74 4.71 16.47
CA CYS A 18 36.61 4.28 15.67
C CYS A 18 37.19 3.93 14.29
N LEU A 19 37.60 2.67 14.11
CA LEU A 19 37.92 2.13 12.80
C LEU A 19 36.60 2.17 12.04
N ALA A 20 36.40 3.21 11.25
CA ALA A 20 35.34 3.22 10.23
C ALA A 20 35.62 1.99 9.34
N LEU A 21 34.77 0.96 9.47
CA LEU A 21 34.76 -0.11 8.50
C LEU A 21 34.61 0.56 7.14
N PRO A 22 35.42 0.19 6.13
CA PRO A 22 35.21 0.72 4.80
C PRO A 22 33.77 0.45 4.40
N ALA A 23 33.07 1.48 3.95
CA ALA A 23 31.72 1.32 3.40
C ALA A 23 31.85 0.26 2.29
N GLN A 24 31.27 -0.92 2.51
CA GLN A 24 31.28 -1.96 1.48
C GLN A 24 30.44 -1.41 0.34
N ALA A 25 31.00 -1.34 -0.85
CA ALA A 25 30.28 -0.96 -2.04
C ALA A 25 29.11 -1.97 -2.22
N GLN A 26 27.88 -1.45 -2.16
CA GLN A 26 26.70 -2.26 -2.36
C GLN A 26 26.53 -2.50 -3.86
N PHE A 27 26.65 -3.75 -4.28
CA PHE A 27 26.38 -4.15 -5.67
C PHE A 27 24.95 -4.64 -5.79
N TYR A 28 24.32 -4.35 -6.92
CA TYR A 28 22.95 -4.79 -7.24
C TYR A 28 22.98 -5.74 -8.42
N VAL A 29 22.13 -6.75 -8.37
CA VAL A 29 21.85 -7.62 -9.52
C VAL A 29 20.54 -7.14 -10.13
N LEU A 30 20.53 -6.93 -11.44
CA LEU A 30 19.34 -6.55 -12.19
C LEU A 30 18.55 -7.81 -12.56
N SER A 31 17.25 -7.81 -12.30
CA SER A 31 16.31 -8.81 -12.76
C SER A 31 15.17 -8.13 -13.52
N ASP A 32 14.93 -8.54 -14.76
CA ASP A 32 13.76 -8.12 -15.52
C ASP A 32 12.56 -8.97 -15.09
N LEU A 33 11.50 -8.32 -14.58
CA LEU A 33 10.28 -8.99 -14.10
C LEU A 33 9.31 -9.32 -15.24
N GLY A 34 9.55 -8.79 -16.43
CA GLY A 34 8.70 -8.98 -17.61
C GLY A 34 7.42 -8.14 -17.58
N SER A 35 6.44 -8.60 -18.34
CA SER A 35 5.12 -7.99 -18.45
C SER A 35 4.07 -9.09 -18.73
N LEU A 36 2.77 -8.77 -18.50
CA LEU A 36 1.67 -9.72 -18.73
C LEU A 36 1.58 -10.17 -20.21
N ILE A 37 2.00 -9.32 -21.13
CA ILE A 37 2.15 -9.65 -22.56
C ILE A 37 3.58 -9.36 -22.98
N ALA A 38 4.25 -10.33 -23.58
CA ALA A 38 5.69 -10.34 -23.87
C ALA A 38 6.24 -9.12 -24.64
N THR A 39 5.40 -8.37 -25.35
CA THR A 39 5.78 -7.19 -26.13
C THR A 39 5.33 -5.88 -25.51
N SER A 40 4.95 -5.91 -24.24
CA SER A 40 4.35 -4.77 -23.52
C SER A 40 5.25 -4.23 -22.42
N TYR A 41 4.68 -3.41 -21.54
CA TYR A 41 5.36 -2.78 -20.41
C TYR A 41 4.70 -3.15 -19.09
N SER A 42 5.45 -3.03 -18.02
CA SER A 42 4.98 -3.11 -16.64
C SER A 42 5.52 -1.93 -15.83
N VAL A 43 4.75 -1.48 -14.84
CA VAL A 43 5.09 -0.36 -13.96
C VAL A 43 4.92 -0.81 -12.52
N PRO A 44 6.00 -0.92 -11.73
CA PRO A 44 5.92 -1.30 -10.32
C PRO A 44 5.49 -0.11 -9.47
N HIS A 45 4.73 -0.37 -8.39
CA HIS A 45 4.30 0.62 -7.41
C HIS A 45 4.63 0.23 -5.97
N GLY A 46 4.60 -1.06 -5.63
CA GLY A 46 4.80 -1.55 -4.27
C GLY A 46 5.71 -2.76 -4.22
N LEU A 47 6.36 -2.93 -3.08
CA LEU A 47 7.29 -4.02 -2.78
C LEU A 47 6.98 -4.54 -1.38
N SER A 48 6.85 -5.87 -1.24
CA SER A 48 6.71 -6.54 0.06
C SER A 48 8.08 -6.85 0.69
N GLU A 49 8.08 -7.21 1.97
CA GLU A 49 9.24 -7.72 2.70
C GLU A 49 9.82 -9.00 2.06
N ASN A 50 8.99 -9.78 1.37
CA ASN A 50 9.37 -11.01 0.67
C ASN A 50 9.87 -10.76 -0.76
N ALA A 51 10.06 -9.49 -1.15
CA ALA A 51 10.40 -9.06 -2.50
C ALA A 51 9.32 -9.35 -3.56
N ASP A 52 8.03 -9.50 -3.15
CA ASP A 52 6.93 -9.52 -4.09
C ASP A 52 6.67 -8.09 -4.59
N VAL A 53 6.44 -7.95 -5.88
CA VAL A 53 6.26 -6.66 -6.54
C VAL A 53 4.83 -6.53 -7.05
N VAL A 54 4.19 -5.40 -6.80
CA VAL A 54 2.86 -5.09 -7.33
C VAL A 54 2.89 -3.81 -8.17
N GLY A 55 1.97 -3.72 -9.12
CA GLY A 55 1.87 -2.58 -10.01
C GLY A 55 0.79 -2.82 -11.04
N TYR A 56 1.03 -2.37 -12.26
CA TYR A 56 0.19 -2.68 -13.40
C TYR A 56 1.03 -3.00 -14.65
N SER A 57 0.47 -3.81 -15.53
CA SER A 57 1.02 -4.15 -16.83
C SER A 57 -0.07 -4.13 -17.88
N TYR A 58 0.28 -3.80 -19.11
CA TYR A 58 -0.68 -3.82 -20.21
C TYR A 58 -1.07 -5.26 -20.55
N ALA A 59 -2.37 -5.54 -20.63
CA ALA A 59 -2.96 -6.87 -20.84
C ALA A 59 -3.81 -6.97 -22.12
N GLY A 60 -3.47 -6.21 -23.15
CA GLY A 60 -4.07 -6.26 -24.49
C GLY A 60 -5.18 -5.25 -24.72
N LEU A 61 -6.20 -5.15 -23.88
CA LEU A 61 -7.30 -4.18 -23.99
C LEU A 61 -7.24 -3.07 -22.94
N GLY A 62 -6.35 -3.20 -21.96
CA GLY A 62 -6.20 -2.25 -20.85
C GLY A 62 -5.00 -2.56 -19.98
N ALA A 63 -4.80 -1.76 -18.95
CA ALA A 63 -3.81 -2.00 -17.92
C ALA A 63 -4.42 -2.86 -16.81
N HIS A 64 -3.78 -3.98 -16.45
CA HIS A 64 -4.19 -4.81 -15.35
C HIS A 64 -3.20 -4.75 -14.18
N ALA A 65 -3.72 -4.71 -12.96
CA ALA A 65 -2.92 -4.89 -11.77
C ALA A 65 -2.25 -6.26 -11.78
N PHE A 66 -1.01 -6.32 -11.34
CA PHE A 66 -0.27 -7.57 -11.21
C PHE A 66 0.34 -7.72 -9.82
N ILE A 67 0.59 -8.95 -9.44
CA ILE A 67 1.58 -9.34 -8.44
C ILE A 67 2.66 -10.18 -9.13
N TRP A 68 3.92 -9.86 -8.86
CA TRP A 68 5.06 -10.68 -9.27
C TRP A 68 5.71 -11.28 -8.05
N THR A 69 5.98 -12.58 -8.10
CA THR A 69 6.73 -13.31 -7.07
C THR A 69 7.88 -14.06 -7.70
N ALA A 70 8.94 -14.34 -6.94
CA ALA A 70 10.10 -15.09 -7.44
C ALA A 70 9.75 -16.51 -7.89
N GLU A 71 8.74 -17.13 -7.28
CA GLU A 71 8.32 -18.50 -7.59
C GLU A 71 7.28 -18.56 -8.73
N GLY A 72 6.31 -17.61 -8.72
CA GLY A 72 5.15 -17.64 -9.61
C GLY A 72 5.29 -16.74 -10.85
N GLY A 73 6.30 -15.87 -10.89
CA GLY A 73 6.39 -14.84 -11.93
C GLY A 73 5.29 -13.80 -11.83
N MET A 74 4.95 -13.13 -12.94
CA MET A 74 3.93 -12.10 -13.00
C MET A 74 2.54 -12.72 -13.19
N GLN A 75 1.65 -12.46 -12.24
CA GLN A 75 0.25 -12.89 -12.25
C GLN A 75 -0.66 -11.69 -12.47
N ASP A 76 -1.59 -11.82 -13.41
CA ASP A 76 -2.69 -10.86 -13.62
C ASP A 76 -3.73 -10.99 -12.49
N LEU A 77 -4.07 -9.87 -11.85
CA LEU A 77 -5.08 -9.84 -10.79
C LEU A 77 -6.50 -9.60 -11.33
N GLY A 78 -6.64 -9.28 -12.62
CA GLY A 78 -7.93 -9.01 -13.26
C GLY A 78 -8.44 -7.59 -13.02
N THR A 79 -9.73 -7.39 -13.26
CA THR A 79 -10.44 -6.11 -13.12
C THR A 79 -11.78 -6.31 -12.37
N LEU A 80 -12.48 -5.21 -12.08
CA LEU A 80 -13.85 -5.24 -11.53
C LEU A 80 -14.94 -5.22 -12.63
N GLY A 81 -14.62 -5.82 -13.79
CA GLY A 81 -15.53 -5.89 -14.94
C GLY A 81 -15.36 -4.72 -15.93
N GLY A 82 -14.50 -3.76 -15.63
CA GLY A 82 -14.06 -2.73 -16.56
C GLY A 82 -12.73 -3.07 -17.25
N GLY A 83 -12.15 -2.11 -17.99
CA GLY A 83 -10.95 -2.34 -18.82
C GLY A 83 -9.62 -2.21 -18.08
N ASN A 84 -9.59 -1.63 -16.88
CA ASN A 84 -8.32 -1.33 -16.21
C ASN A 84 -8.34 -1.68 -14.73
N SER A 85 -7.17 -2.04 -14.19
CA SER A 85 -6.88 -2.10 -12.76
C SER A 85 -5.42 -1.72 -12.49
N TYR A 86 -5.15 -1.19 -11.29
CA TYR A 86 -3.85 -0.66 -10.90
C TYR A 86 -3.54 -1.06 -9.45
N GLY A 87 -2.56 -1.94 -9.24
CA GLY A 87 -2.03 -2.27 -7.92
C GLY A 87 -1.20 -1.11 -7.37
N LYS A 88 -1.45 -0.70 -6.13
CA LYS A 88 -0.78 0.45 -5.50
C LYS A 88 0.09 0.09 -4.33
N ALA A 89 -0.35 -0.84 -3.50
CA ALA A 89 0.39 -1.29 -2.33
C ALA A 89 0.16 -2.79 -2.08
N ILE A 90 1.10 -3.39 -1.37
CA ILE A 90 1.05 -4.76 -0.90
C ILE A 90 1.35 -4.79 0.59
N GLY A 91 0.52 -5.49 1.36
CA GLY A 91 0.72 -5.69 2.79
C GLY A 91 1.58 -6.92 3.09
N ALA A 92 2.04 -7.06 4.33
CA ALA A 92 2.84 -8.19 4.78
C ALA A 92 2.10 -9.55 4.67
N SER A 93 0.77 -9.55 4.63
CA SER A 93 -0.04 -10.75 4.35
C SER A 93 -0.08 -11.17 2.88
N GLY A 94 0.54 -10.40 1.97
CA GLY A 94 0.43 -10.57 0.52
C GLY A 94 -0.86 -10.00 -0.09
N ALA A 95 -1.69 -9.30 0.72
CA ALA A 95 -2.86 -8.59 0.20
C ALA A 95 -2.44 -7.40 -0.65
N VAL A 96 -2.99 -7.29 -1.85
CA VAL A 96 -2.73 -6.19 -2.79
C VAL A 96 -3.93 -5.26 -2.81
N VAL A 97 -3.68 -3.95 -2.77
CA VAL A 97 -4.72 -2.94 -2.87
C VAL A 97 -4.44 -1.96 -4.00
N GLY A 98 -5.50 -1.35 -4.47
CA GLY A 98 -5.43 -0.38 -5.55
C GLY A 98 -6.80 0.08 -5.98
N TYR A 99 -6.98 0.32 -7.27
CA TYR A 99 -8.28 0.66 -7.85
C TYR A 99 -8.46 0.03 -9.22
N ALA A 100 -9.70 -0.18 -9.61
CA ALA A 100 -10.06 -0.79 -10.88
C ALA A 100 -11.33 -0.15 -11.44
N SER A 101 -11.45 -0.17 -12.76
CA SER A 101 -12.66 0.28 -13.44
C SER A 101 -13.82 -0.68 -13.14
N ALA A 102 -14.94 -0.11 -12.66
CA ALA A 102 -16.19 -0.79 -12.32
C ALA A 102 -17.38 0.02 -12.84
N ALA A 103 -18.19 -0.53 -13.71
CA ALA A 103 -19.46 0.06 -14.19
C ALA A 103 -19.40 1.55 -14.62
N GLY A 104 -18.26 2.00 -15.14
CA GLY A 104 -18.05 3.40 -15.60
C GLY A 104 -17.44 4.34 -14.55
N ALA A 105 -17.06 3.83 -13.41
CA ALA A 105 -16.35 4.53 -12.33
C ALA A 105 -15.06 3.79 -11.97
N GLU A 106 -14.30 4.29 -11.00
CA GLU A 106 -13.11 3.64 -10.46
C GLU A 106 -13.35 3.28 -8.99
N HIS A 107 -13.27 2.01 -8.66
CA HIS A 107 -13.44 1.54 -7.29
C HIS A 107 -12.15 1.00 -6.70
N ALA A 108 -11.92 1.30 -5.43
CA ALA A 108 -10.89 0.67 -4.62
C ALA A 108 -11.13 -0.84 -4.56
N PHE A 109 -10.05 -1.60 -4.62
CA PHE A 109 -10.10 -3.04 -4.45
C PHE A 109 -9.10 -3.52 -3.41
N VAL A 110 -9.36 -4.69 -2.85
CA VAL A 110 -8.38 -5.56 -2.22
C VAL A 110 -8.34 -6.89 -2.98
N TRP A 111 -7.16 -7.40 -3.22
CA TRP A 111 -6.94 -8.73 -3.75
C TRP A 111 -6.19 -9.57 -2.72
N THR A 112 -6.63 -10.83 -2.59
CA THR A 112 -5.93 -11.85 -1.81
C THR A 112 -5.83 -13.13 -2.62
N SER A 113 -4.84 -13.97 -2.36
CA SER A 113 -4.68 -15.26 -3.05
C SER A 113 -5.87 -16.21 -2.85
N ALA A 114 -6.57 -16.11 -1.72
CA ALA A 114 -7.72 -16.94 -1.40
C ALA A 114 -9.05 -16.38 -1.94
N GLY A 115 -9.22 -15.04 -1.91
CA GLY A 115 -10.49 -14.38 -2.24
C GLY A 115 -10.55 -13.76 -3.64
N GLY A 116 -9.40 -13.65 -4.33
CA GLY A 116 -9.34 -12.90 -5.59
C GLY A 116 -9.53 -11.42 -5.39
N LEU A 117 -9.95 -10.72 -6.43
CA LEU A 117 -10.16 -9.27 -6.46
C LEU A 117 -11.56 -8.93 -5.96
N GLN A 118 -11.62 -8.16 -4.88
CA GLN A 118 -12.85 -7.73 -4.21
C GLN A 118 -13.01 -6.22 -4.33
N ASP A 119 -14.18 -5.77 -4.76
CA ASP A 119 -14.60 -4.37 -4.77
C ASP A 119 -14.88 -3.89 -3.33
N LEU A 120 -14.29 -2.76 -2.93
CA LEU A 120 -14.51 -2.14 -1.62
C LEU A 120 -15.67 -1.14 -1.62
N GLY A 121 -16.22 -0.82 -2.80
CA GLY A 121 -17.30 0.15 -2.97
C GLY A 121 -16.83 1.59 -2.79
N THR A 122 -17.79 2.47 -2.46
CA THR A 122 -17.57 3.92 -2.22
C THR A 122 -18.32 4.37 -0.97
N LEU A 123 -18.17 5.64 -0.61
CA LEU A 123 -18.96 6.28 0.47
C LEU A 123 -20.18 7.05 -0.06
N GLY A 124 -20.78 6.54 -1.14
CA GLY A 124 -22.00 7.12 -1.74
C GLY A 124 -21.73 8.07 -2.91
N GLY A 125 -20.47 8.26 -3.29
CA GLY A 125 -20.07 8.94 -4.52
C GLY A 125 -19.68 7.95 -5.61
N ALA A 126 -18.97 8.44 -6.67
CA ALA A 126 -18.67 7.62 -7.84
C ALA A 126 -17.39 6.79 -7.69
N ASN A 127 -16.35 7.31 -7.07
CA ASN A 127 -15.02 6.70 -7.12
C ASN A 127 -14.46 6.40 -5.74
N SER A 128 -13.55 5.44 -5.69
CA SER A 128 -12.68 5.19 -4.53
C SER A 128 -11.31 4.66 -4.96
N TYR A 129 -10.28 4.90 -4.15
CA TYR A 129 -8.89 4.61 -4.45
C TYR A 129 -8.18 4.13 -3.18
N ALA A 130 -7.80 2.86 -3.12
CA ALA A 130 -6.99 2.34 -2.02
C ALA A 130 -5.51 2.72 -2.23
N LYS A 131 -4.84 3.09 -1.12
CA LYS A 131 -3.46 3.61 -1.13
C LYS A 131 -2.52 2.86 -0.20
N GLY A 132 -3.03 2.25 0.86
CA GLY A 132 -2.25 1.50 1.84
C GLY A 132 -3.03 0.35 2.45
N VAL A 133 -2.31 -0.68 2.88
CA VAL A 133 -2.85 -1.87 3.54
C VAL A 133 -1.84 -2.43 4.53
N ASN A 134 -2.31 -2.94 5.68
CA ASN A 134 -1.49 -3.63 6.67
C ASN A 134 -1.70 -5.16 6.64
N ALA A 135 -1.01 -5.91 7.50
CA ALA A 135 -1.09 -7.37 7.55
C ALA A 135 -2.47 -7.88 7.96
N GLN A 136 -3.25 -7.12 8.74
CA GLN A 136 -4.63 -7.44 9.11
C GLN A 136 -5.64 -7.15 7.99
N VAL A 137 -5.15 -6.76 6.81
CA VAL A 137 -5.96 -6.38 5.64
C VAL A 137 -6.90 -5.18 5.95
N ARG A 138 -6.45 -4.27 6.84
CA ARG A 138 -7.08 -2.95 6.95
C ARG A 138 -6.55 -2.07 5.82
N VAL A 139 -7.47 -1.53 5.05
CA VAL A 139 -7.16 -0.74 3.85
C VAL A 139 -7.49 0.72 4.10
N VAL A 140 -6.61 1.61 3.67
CA VAL A 140 -6.85 3.07 3.72
C VAL A 140 -6.75 3.68 2.34
N GLY A 141 -7.47 4.77 2.15
CA GLY A 141 -7.50 5.45 0.86
C GLY A 141 -8.37 6.69 0.85
N GLN A 142 -8.93 6.96 -0.31
CA GLN A 142 -9.83 8.06 -0.58
C GLN A 142 -11.08 7.55 -1.29
N ALA A 143 -12.24 8.04 -0.90
CA ALA A 143 -13.52 7.70 -1.55
C ALA A 143 -14.38 8.94 -1.72
N ASP A 144 -15.15 8.95 -2.80
CA ASP A 144 -16.13 10.00 -3.05
C ASP A 144 -17.37 9.77 -2.18
N THR A 145 -17.89 10.87 -1.65
CA THR A 145 -19.22 11.00 -1.05
C THR A 145 -20.11 11.88 -1.94
N ALA A 146 -21.35 12.09 -1.56
CA ALA A 146 -22.23 13.06 -2.25
C ALA A 146 -21.72 14.51 -2.16
N SER A 147 -20.85 14.82 -1.19
CA SER A 147 -20.36 16.19 -0.91
C SER A 147 -18.88 16.41 -1.27
N GLY A 148 -18.19 15.39 -1.73
CA GLY A 148 -16.76 15.47 -2.09
C GLY A 148 -15.99 14.24 -1.65
N ALA A 149 -14.68 14.27 -1.87
CA ALA A 149 -13.80 13.17 -1.53
C ALA A 149 -13.36 13.23 -0.06
N VAL A 150 -13.36 12.07 0.62
CA VAL A 150 -12.93 11.91 2.01
C VAL A 150 -11.97 10.73 2.14
N GLY A 151 -11.15 10.73 3.20
CA GLY A 151 -10.33 9.60 3.57
C GLY A 151 -11.17 8.47 4.15
N PHE A 152 -10.85 7.24 3.77
CA PHE A 152 -11.52 6.06 4.32
C PHE A 152 -10.54 5.09 4.99
N VAL A 153 -11.07 4.31 5.92
CA VAL A 153 -10.54 3.01 6.34
C VAL A 153 -11.57 1.93 6.02
N TRP A 154 -11.08 0.77 5.61
CA TRP A 154 -11.92 -0.39 5.32
C TRP A 154 -11.39 -1.62 6.05
N SER A 155 -12.28 -2.44 6.54
CA SER A 155 -12.03 -3.81 6.99
C SER A 155 -13.14 -4.75 6.52
N LEU A 156 -12.87 -6.07 6.53
CA LEU A 156 -13.88 -7.05 6.11
C LEU A 156 -15.11 -7.04 7.02
N GLU A 157 -14.94 -6.71 8.29
CA GLU A 157 -16.02 -6.74 9.30
C GLU A 157 -16.89 -5.49 9.25
N GLU A 158 -16.29 -4.32 9.07
CA GLU A 158 -16.94 -3.02 9.20
C GLU A 158 -17.28 -2.36 7.86
N GLY A 159 -16.68 -2.87 6.75
CA GLY A 159 -16.78 -2.22 5.46
C GLY A 159 -16.00 -0.91 5.39
N MET A 160 -16.38 -0.03 4.46
CA MET A 160 -15.72 1.27 4.26
C MET A 160 -16.33 2.32 5.18
N GLN A 161 -15.47 3.03 5.94
CA GLN A 161 -15.84 4.06 6.91
C GLN A 161 -15.08 5.36 6.63
N ASP A 162 -15.74 6.51 6.78
CA ASP A 162 -15.12 7.85 6.71
C ASP A 162 -14.23 8.07 7.93
N LEU A 163 -12.95 8.32 7.69
CA LEU A 163 -11.95 8.57 8.74
C LEU A 163 -12.28 9.80 9.61
N THR A 164 -12.91 10.83 9.04
CA THR A 164 -13.30 12.01 9.82
C THR A 164 -14.36 11.65 10.86
N GLY A 165 -15.32 10.79 10.50
CA GLY A 165 -16.37 10.32 11.40
C GLY A 165 -15.89 9.44 12.54
N LEU A 166 -14.70 8.85 12.43
CA LEU A 166 -14.08 8.03 13.47
C LEU A 166 -13.26 8.84 14.48
N ILE A 167 -13.12 10.16 14.30
CA ILE A 167 -12.40 11.04 15.22
C ILE A 167 -13.43 11.73 16.13
N PRO A 168 -13.46 11.46 17.44
CA PRO A 168 -14.46 12.02 18.35
C PRO A 168 -14.50 13.55 18.36
N ASP A 169 -13.34 14.20 18.26
CA ASP A 169 -13.22 15.66 18.09
C ASP A 169 -12.16 15.94 17.01
N PRO A 170 -12.56 16.13 15.75
CA PRO A 170 -11.62 16.43 14.67
C PRO A 170 -11.08 17.87 14.71
N GLY A 171 -11.50 18.73 15.65
CA GLY A 171 -10.99 20.10 15.78
C GLY A 171 -11.14 20.95 14.51
N GLY A 172 -12.18 20.69 13.71
CA GLY A 172 -12.43 21.35 12.43
C GLY A 172 -11.58 20.83 11.27
N TRP A 173 -10.97 19.66 11.41
CA TRP A 173 -10.30 18.96 10.30
C TRP A 173 -11.27 18.03 9.57
N THR A 174 -11.13 17.96 8.26
CA THR A 174 -11.71 16.92 7.40
C THR A 174 -10.58 16.08 6.87
N ILE A 175 -10.64 14.77 6.99
CA ILE A 175 -9.66 13.86 6.44
C ILE A 175 -10.00 13.63 4.96
N GLU A 176 -9.12 14.06 4.06
CA GLU A 176 -9.32 13.96 2.61
C GLU A 176 -8.80 12.66 2.02
N ALA A 177 -7.77 12.05 2.63
CA ALA A 177 -7.23 10.77 2.20
C ALA A 177 -6.44 10.09 3.33
N GLY A 178 -6.60 8.77 3.51
CA GLY A 178 -5.63 7.90 4.16
C GLY A 178 -4.54 7.51 3.16
N LEU A 179 -3.27 7.70 3.50
CA LEU A 179 -2.15 7.50 2.58
C LEU A 179 -1.32 6.26 2.90
N GLY A 180 -1.29 5.86 4.16
CA GLY A 180 -0.59 4.67 4.63
C GLY A 180 -1.09 4.26 6.00
N ILE A 181 -0.97 2.98 6.31
CA ILE A 181 -1.33 2.38 7.58
C ILE A 181 -0.25 1.40 8.00
N ASN A 182 0.12 1.40 9.29
CA ASN A 182 1.07 0.43 9.83
C ASN A 182 0.36 -0.74 10.54
N GLU A 183 1.16 -1.67 11.07
CA GLU A 183 0.65 -2.88 11.74
C GLU A 183 -0.07 -2.58 13.07
N GLN A 184 0.18 -1.43 13.68
CA GLN A 184 -0.53 -0.94 14.87
C GLN A 184 -1.82 -0.19 14.54
N GLY A 185 -2.17 -0.07 13.24
CA GLY A 185 -3.35 0.68 12.79
C GLY A 185 -3.17 2.20 12.79
N VAL A 186 -1.94 2.70 13.00
CA VAL A 186 -1.65 4.14 12.89
C VAL A 186 -1.70 4.52 11.41
N ILE A 187 -2.46 5.58 11.10
CA ILE A 187 -2.69 6.03 9.72
C ILE A 187 -2.02 7.39 9.52
N VAL A 188 -1.23 7.51 8.45
CA VAL A 188 -0.82 8.80 7.92
C VAL A 188 -1.88 9.27 6.92
N ALA A 189 -2.34 10.50 7.09
CA ALA A 189 -3.44 11.05 6.31
C ALA A 189 -3.15 12.45 5.81
N MET A 190 -3.90 12.88 4.82
CA MET A 190 -4.01 14.26 4.37
C MET A 190 -5.35 14.81 4.83
N GLY A 191 -5.33 15.96 5.48
CA GLY A 191 -6.56 16.60 5.96
C GLY A 191 -6.57 18.10 5.69
N ARG A 192 -7.77 18.66 5.61
CA ARG A 192 -8.04 20.08 5.38
C ARG A 192 -8.69 20.68 6.61
N ASN A 193 -8.20 21.84 7.06
CA ASN A 193 -8.79 22.57 8.17
C ASN A 193 -9.84 23.59 7.69
N VAL A 194 -10.53 24.24 8.64
CA VAL A 194 -11.57 25.25 8.37
C VAL A 194 -11.09 26.49 7.59
N PHE A 195 -9.76 26.70 7.52
CA PHE A 195 -9.16 27.78 6.73
C PHE A 195 -8.78 27.32 5.30
N GLY A 196 -9.14 26.09 4.91
CA GLY A 196 -8.82 25.52 3.60
C GLY A 196 -7.37 25.03 3.45
N ARG A 197 -6.57 25.01 4.52
CA ARG A 197 -5.15 24.56 4.47
C ARG A 197 -5.08 23.06 4.60
N VAL A 198 -4.26 22.46 3.74
CA VAL A 198 -4.02 21.01 3.74
C VAL A 198 -2.73 20.69 4.47
N HIS A 199 -2.79 19.74 5.41
CA HIS A 199 -1.63 19.28 6.18
C HIS A 199 -1.56 17.76 6.20
N ALA A 200 -0.35 17.24 6.47
CA ALA A 200 -0.16 15.85 6.87
C ALA A 200 -0.63 15.68 8.31
N LEU A 201 -1.38 14.61 8.55
CA LEU A 201 -1.95 14.26 9.85
C LEU A 201 -1.56 12.83 10.22
N LEU A 202 -1.48 12.56 11.51
CA LEU A 202 -1.28 11.22 12.06
C LEU A 202 -2.51 10.85 12.88
N LEU A 203 -3.17 9.75 12.53
CA LEU A 203 -4.30 9.19 13.27
C LEU A 203 -3.80 7.99 14.06
N VAL A 204 -3.91 8.06 15.37
CA VAL A 204 -3.48 7.00 16.29
C VAL A 204 -4.73 6.35 16.89
N PRO A 205 -4.90 5.03 16.78
CA PRO A 205 -6.03 4.34 17.40
C PRO A 205 -6.04 4.58 18.91
N VAL A 206 -7.22 4.90 19.45
CA VAL A 206 -7.46 4.92 20.89
C VAL A 206 -8.05 3.57 21.24
N LEU A 207 -7.39 2.82 22.12
CA LEU A 207 -7.93 1.57 22.65
C LEU A 207 -8.92 1.96 23.74
N ASP A 208 -10.18 1.51 23.63
CA ASP A 208 -11.14 1.59 24.75
C ASP A 208 -10.61 0.71 25.89
N GLU A 209 -10.49 1.29 27.10
CA GLU A 209 -10.10 0.57 28.31
C GLU A 209 -11.22 -0.34 28.84
#